data_8de30f7536359f1b24ff93ed13f2ba6e
#
_entry.id   8de30f7536359f1b24ff93ed13f2ba6e
#
_cell.length_a   1.000
_cell.length_b   1.000
_cell.length_c   1.000
_cell.angle_alpha   90.00
_cell.angle_beta   90.00
_cell.angle_gamma   90.00
#
_symmetry.space_group_name_H-M   'P 1'
#
loop_
_entity.id
_entity.type
_entity.pdbx_description
1 polymer ?
#
loop_
_entity_poly.entity_id
_entity_poly.type
_entity_poly.pdbx_seq_one_letter_code
_entity_poly.pdbx_strand_id
1 'polypeptide(L)'
;MSGLDKMKAQIIAEAQENAKEILAQAHAQADSIIGEAKAQAEKDARKIVAQAEARAEDSVKRLASSSDMRKRKAVLEAKQEVISEV
;
A
#
# COMPACT_ATOMS: atom_id res chain seq x y z
N MET A 1 -33.75 45.88 25.94
CA MET A 1 -32.52 45.79 25.19
C MET A 1 -32.40 46.90 24.18
N SER A 2 -31.26 47.54 24.09
CA SER A 2 -31.04 48.56 23.10
C SER A 2 -30.81 47.93 21.74
N GLY A 3 -30.96 48.77 20.70
CA GLY A 3 -30.68 48.32 19.33
C GLY A 3 -29.20 47.91 19.17
N LEU A 4 -28.30 48.57 19.90
CA LEU A 4 -26.87 48.23 19.91
C LEU A 4 -26.61 46.85 20.48
N ASP A 5 -27.29 46.47 21.56
CA ASP A 5 -27.16 45.12 22.16
C ASP A 5 -27.63 44.03 21.22
N LYS A 6 -28.72 44.28 20.49
CA LYS A 6 -29.23 43.36 19.46
C LYS A 6 -28.23 43.18 18.31
N MET A 7 -27.62 44.30 17.87
CA MET A 7 -26.59 44.26 16.82
C MET A 7 -25.36 43.47 17.25
N LYS A 8 -24.90 43.67 18.48
CA LYS A 8 -23.77 42.93 19.03
C LYS A 8 -24.07 41.44 19.10
N ALA A 9 -25.26 41.09 19.59
CA ALA A 9 -25.69 39.68 19.70
C ALA A 9 -25.76 39.01 18.32
N GLN A 10 -26.27 39.74 17.31
CA GLN A 10 -26.34 39.25 15.95
C GLN A 10 -24.93 39.04 15.34
N ILE A 11 -24.02 39.98 15.53
CA ILE A 11 -22.66 39.89 15.03
C ILE A 11 -21.96 38.67 15.64
N ILE A 12 -22.12 38.46 16.97
CA ILE A 12 -21.56 37.29 17.67
C ILE A 12 -22.17 36.00 17.15
N ALA A 13 -23.49 35.96 16.97
CA ALA A 13 -24.18 34.77 16.45
C ALA A 13 -23.70 34.41 15.04
N GLU A 14 -23.55 35.41 14.16
CA GLU A 14 -23.05 35.20 12.78
C GLU A 14 -21.60 34.72 12.81
N ALA A 15 -20.76 35.32 13.68
CA ALA A 15 -19.37 34.88 13.81
C ALA A 15 -19.25 33.43 14.30
N GLN A 16 -20.10 33.04 15.25
CA GLN A 16 -20.15 31.67 15.76
C GLN A 16 -20.61 30.69 14.68
N GLU A 17 -21.60 31.07 13.88
CA GLU A 17 -22.10 30.26 12.78
C GLU A 17 -21.02 30.09 11.71
N ASN A 18 -20.33 31.16 11.35
CA ASN A 18 -19.21 31.11 10.39
C ASN A 18 -18.08 30.22 10.91
N ALA A 19 -17.77 30.31 12.20
CA ALA A 19 -16.75 29.47 12.81
C ALA A 19 -17.14 27.98 12.75
N LYS A 20 -18.38 27.65 13.01
CA LYS A 20 -18.91 26.27 12.86
C LYS A 20 -18.78 25.77 11.44
N GLU A 21 -19.14 26.60 10.48
CA GLU A 21 -19.04 26.26 9.04
C GLU A 21 -17.60 25.98 8.62
N ILE A 22 -16.68 26.87 9.04
CA ILE A 22 -15.24 26.70 8.75
C ILE A 22 -14.71 25.40 9.35
N LEU A 23 -15.07 25.11 10.60
CA LEU A 23 -14.67 23.87 11.26
C LEU A 23 -15.26 22.65 10.59
N ALA A 24 -16.54 22.69 10.19
CA ALA A 24 -17.18 21.59 9.49
C ALA A 24 -16.52 21.31 8.14
N GLN A 25 -16.18 22.35 7.39
CA GLN A 25 -15.47 22.22 6.13
C GLN A 25 -14.05 21.65 6.34
N ALA A 26 -13.35 22.15 7.37
CA ALA A 26 -12.01 21.66 7.70
C ALA A 26 -12.04 20.18 8.07
N HIS A 27 -13.00 19.74 8.88
CA HIS A 27 -13.17 18.33 9.23
C HIS A 27 -13.52 17.48 7.99
N ALA A 28 -14.40 17.96 7.13
CA ALA A 28 -14.75 17.25 5.90
C ALA A 28 -13.53 17.08 4.98
N GLN A 29 -12.71 18.11 4.85
CA GLN A 29 -11.47 18.04 4.07
C GLN A 29 -10.47 17.07 4.69
N ALA A 30 -10.30 17.13 6.02
CA ALA A 30 -9.42 16.22 6.73
C ALA A 30 -9.85 14.76 6.55
N ASP A 31 -11.15 14.48 6.69
CA ASP A 31 -11.69 13.14 6.50
C ASP A 31 -11.51 12.64 5.06
N SER A 32 -11.68 13.53 4.08
CA SER A 32 -11.44 13.23 2.67
C SER A 32 -9.97 12.86 2.42
N ILE A 33 -9.05 13.66 2.96
CA ILE A 33 -7.60 13.43 2.83
C ILE A 33 -7.22 12.10 3.47
N ILE A 34 -7.70 11.84 4.68
CA ILE A 34 -7.43 10.59 5.39
C ILE A 34 -8.01 9.40 4.61
N GLY A 35 -9.24 9.53 4.11
CA GLY A 35 -9.89 8.48 3.32
C GLY A 35 -9.11 8.14 2.05
N GLU A 36 -8.66 9.15 1.33
CA GLU A 36 -7.84 8.97 0.12
C GLU A 36 -6.48 8.35 0.45
N ALA A 37 -5.85 8.81 1.54
CA ALA A 37 -4.57 8.26 1.99
C ALA A 37 -4.69 6.79 2.37
N LYS A 38 -5.74 6.41 3.09
CA LYS A 38 -6.02 5.01 3.44
C LYS A 38 -6.25 4.15 2.20
N ALA A 39 -7.07 4.62 1.27
CA ALA A 39 -7.34 3.91 0.03
C ALA A 39 -6.07 3.70 -0.79
N GLN A 40 -5.22 4.71 -0.88
CA GLN A 40 -3.94 4.63 -1.58
C GLN A 40 -2.99 3.66 -0.88
N ALA A 41 -2.92 3.73 0.45
CA ALA A 41 -2.08 2.82 1.24
C ALA A 41 -2.51 1.35 1.08
N GLU A 42 -3.80 1.07 1.07
CA GLU A 42 -4.34 -0.28 0.82
C GLU A 42 -3.99 -0.78 -0.58
N LYS A 43 -4.13 0.09 -1.57
CA LYS A 43 -3.76 -0.23 -2.95
C LYS A 43 -2.28 -0.54 -3.07
N ASP A 44 -1.43 0.29 -2.45
CA ASP A 44 0.02 0.09 -2.45
C ASP A 44 0.41 -1.20 -1.73
N ALA A 45 -0.24 -1.49 -0.60
CA ALA A 45 -0.01 -2.71 0.16
C ALA A 45 -0.36 -3.95 -0.68
N ARG A 46 -1.50 -3.95 -1.37
CA ARG A 46 -1.88 -5.05 -2.26
C ARG A 46 -0.89 -5.24 -3.41
N LYS A 47 -0.40 -4.13 -3.95
CA LYS A 47 0.61 -4.16 -5.02
C LYS A 47 1.94 -4.75 -4.53
N ILE A 48 2.37 -4.35 -3.34
CA ILE A 48 3.60 -4.86 -2.72
C ILE A 48 3.48 -6.36 -2.46
N VAL A 49 2.36 -6.81 -1.91
CA VAL A 49 2.10 -8.25 -1.66
C VAL A 49 2.09 -9.04 -2.97
N ALA A 50 1.38 -8.54 -3.99
CA ALA A 50 1.33 -9.19 -5.31
C ALA A 50 2.72 -9.30 -5.95
N GLN A 51 3.54 -8.26 -5.84
CA GLN A 51 4.91 -8.27 -6.34
C GLN A 51 5.79 -9.26 -5.57
N ALA A 52 5.63 -9.31 -4.24
CA ALA A 52 6.36 -10.25 -3.40
C ALA A 52 5.98 -11.71 -3.73
N GLU A 53 4.71 -11.99 -3.92
CA GLU A 53 4.23 -13.31 -4.34
C GLU A 53 4.78 -13.72 -5.72
N ALA A 54 4.78 -12.79 -6.66
CA ALA A 54 5.34 -13.03 -8.00
C ALA A 54 6.84 -13.33 -7.95
N ARG A 55 7.59 -12.59 -7.12
CA ARG A 55 9.01 -12.82 -6.92
C ARG A 55 9.29 -14.16 -6.24
N ALA A 56 8.49 -14.53 -5.26
CA ALA A 56 8.60 -15.81 -4.57
C ALA A 56 8.35 -16.96 -5.55
N GLU A 57 7.31 -16.86 -6.36
CA GLU A 57 6.99 -17.83 -7.41
C GLU A 57 8.13 -17.98 -8.42
N ASP A 58 8.67 -16.85 -8.88
CA ASP A 58 9.81 -16.83 -9.80
C ASP A 58 11.06 -17.47 -9.16
N SER A 59 11.33 -17.18 -7.89
CA SER A 59 12.44 -17.77 -7.15
C SER A 59 12.29 -19.28 -7.02
N VAL A 60 11.09 -19.77 -6.75
CA VAL A 60 10.82 -21.22 -6.67
C VAL A 60 11.05 -21.88 -8.04
N LYS A 61 10.58 -21.26 -9.12
CA LYS A 61 10.80 -21.78 -10.47
C LYS A 61 12.27 -21.83 -10.84
N ARG A 62 13.04 -20.80 -10.50
CA ARG A 62 14.48 -20.75 -10.74
C ARG A 62 15.22 -21.81 -9.94
N LEU A 63 14.83 -22.02 -8.69
CA LEU A 63 15.43 -23.04 -7.84
C LEU A 63 15.14 -24.44 -8.39
N ALA A 64 13.91 -24.71 -8.81
CA ALA A 64 13.52 -25.97 -9.42
C ALA A 64 14.31 -26.25 -10.70
N SER A 65 14.46 -25.24 -11.57
CA SER A 65 15.25 -25.34 -12.79
C SER A 65 16.73 -25.58 -12.51
N SER A 66 17.30 -24.85 -11.56
CA SER A 66 18.69 -25.02 -11.12
C SER A 66 18.95 -26.40 -10.53
N SER A 67 18.02 -26.90 -9.72
CA SER A 67 18.11 -28.25 -9.15
C SER A 67 18.07 -29.33 -10.21
N ASP A 68 17.19 -29.17 -11.21
CA ASP A 68 17.09 -30.08 -12.35
C ASP A 68 18.40 -30.10 -13.15
N MET A 69 18.97 -28.96 -13.43
CA MET A 69 20.26 -28.83 -14.13
C MET A 69 21.39 -29.49 -13.37
N ARG A 70 21.45 -29.29 -12.03
CA ARG A 70 22.46 -29.93 -11.17
C ARG A 70 22.34 -31.46 -11.21
N LYS A 71 21.11 -31.96 -11.17
CA LYS A 71 20.81 -33.39 -11.23
C LYS A 71 21.28 -33.98 -12.56
N ARG A 72 20.97 -33.31 -13.68
CA ARG A 72 21.40 -33.73 -15.02
C ARG A 72 22.90 -33.75 -15.14
N LYS A 73 23.57 -32.73 -14.63
CA LYS A 73 25.02 -32.63 -14.61
C LYS A 73 25.65 -33.74 -13.80
N ALA A 74 25.13 -34.03 -12.61
CA ALA A 74 25.62 -35.11 -11.75
C ALA A 74 25.47 -36.49 -12.44
N VAL A 75 24.34 -36.74 -13.07
CA VAL A 75 24.10 -37.97 -13.84
C VAL A 75 25.08 -38.09 -15.00
N LEU A 76 25.28 -37.01 -15.75
CA LEU A 76 26.21 -36.99 -16.89
C LEU A 76 27.65 -37.26 -16.43
N GLU A 77 28.10 -36.64 -15.34
CA GLU A 77 29.42 -36.85 -14.76
C GLU A 77 29.60 -38.29 -14.30
N ALA A 78 28.60 -38.86 -13.67
CA ALA A 78 28.63 -40.28 -13.25
C ALA A 78 28.73 -41.22 -14.45
N LYS A 79 28.01 -40.96 -15.52
CA LYS A 79 28.09 -41.73 -16.78
C LYS A 79 29.45 -41.64 -17.43
N GLN A 80 30.03 -40.43 -17.47
CA GLN A 80 31.38 -40.21 -18.01
C GLN A 80 32.43 -40.93 -17.20
N GLU A 81 32.31 -40.92 -15.88
CA GLU A 81 33.22 -41.64 -14.97
C GLU A 81 33.18 -43.15 -15.22
N VAL A 82 32.00 -43.71 -15.37
CA VAL A 82 31.83 -45.15 -15.69
C VAL A 82 32.44 -45.47 -17.05
N ILE A 83 32.24 -44.64 -18.07
CA ILE A 83 32.80 -44.82 -19.40
C ILE A 83 34.32 -44.76 -19.37
N SER A 84 34.89 -43.86 -18.60
CA SER A 84 36.35 -43.70 -18.51
C SER A 84 37.05 -44.86 -17.78
N GLU A 85 36.37 -45.59 -16.94
CA GLU A 85 36.90 -46.77 -16.24
C GLU A 85 36.91 -48.06 -17.11
N VAL A 86 36.14 -48.05 -18.16
CA VAL A 86 36.05 -49.15 -19.11
C VAL A 86 37.08 -48.95 -20.21
#